data_7bbe603f6f01621b4e5f38316ed5e6fd
#
_entry.id   7bbe603f6f01621b4e5f38316ed5e6fd
#
_cell.length_a   1.000
_cell.length_b   1.000
_cell.length_c   1.000
_cell.angle_alpha   90.00
_cell.angle_beta   90.00
_cell.angle_gamma   90.00
#
_symmetry.space_group_name_H-M   'P 1'
#
loop_
_entity.id
_entity.type
_entity.pdbx_description
1 polymer ?
#
loop_
_entity_poly.entity_id
_entity_poly.type
_entity_poly.pdbx_seq_one_letter_code
_entity_poly.pdbx_strand_id
1 'polypeptide(L)'
;MPKTLYIFNAISQLKERFYTVATGKQALLKLISEAEVAEQVYNSNAIENSTLTLEETEKILLQIDLDRYISEREIFEAKNLARVVSYIDKRAKEQELTIEVILSLHKMLISNIRDDIAGRFRKDNEFVRVGSHIAPNPKEVVGRLEKMLAEYNATSHE
;
A
#
# COMPACT_ATOMS: atom_id res chain seq x y z
N MET A 1 5.55 14.20 -30.98
CA MET A 1 4.95 13.06 -30.26
C MET A 1 4.58 13.51 -28.85
N PRO A 2 3.43 13.19 -28.30
CA PRO A 2 3.09 13.57 -26.94
C PRO A 2 4.10 12.94 -25.96
N LYS A 3 4.56 13.74 -24.97
CA LYS A 3 5.53 13.31 -23.93
C LYS A 3 5.12 11.98 -23.24
N THR A 4 3.82 11.76 -23.11
CA THR A 4 3.24 10.56 -22.53
C THR A 4 3.63 9.28 -23.29
N LEU A 5 3.57 9.28 -24.62
CA LEU A 5 3.92 8.11 -25.45
C LEU A 5 5.40 7.74 -25.32
N TYR A 6 6.28 8.75 -25.19
CA TYR A 6 7.71 8.51 -24.96
C TYR A 6 7.96 7.83 -23.61
N ILE A 7 7.25 8.24 -22.56
CA ILE A 7 7.38 7.67 -21.22
C ILE A 7 6.92 6.20 -21.23
N PHE A 8 5.76 5.91 -21.82
CA PHE A 8 5.27 4.52 -21.93
C PHE A 8 6.23 3.62 -22.70
N ASN A 9 6.80 4.09 -23.82
CA ASN A 9 7.78 3.31 -24.57
C ASN A 9 9.05 3.05 -23.74
N ALA A 10 9.54 4.03 -22.99
CA ALA A 10 10.68 3.86 -22.11
C ALA A 10 10.41 2.85 -21.00
N ILE A 11 9.23 2.90 -20.38
CA ILE A 11 8.79 1.95 -19.35
C ILE A 11 8.72 0.53 -19.94
N SER A 12 8.12 0.35 -21.11
CA SER A 12 8.01 -0.96 -21.76
C SER A 12 9.39 -1.56 -22.07
N GLN A 13 10.34 -0.76 -22.58
CA GLN A 13 11.71 -1.22 -22.80
C GLN A 13 12.43 -1.62 -21.52
N LEU A 14 12.25 -0.85 -20.44
CA LEU A 14 12.83 -1.19 -19.14
C LEU A 14 12.21 -2.46 -18.56
N LYS A 15 10.90 -2.66 -18.71
CA LYS A 15 10.17 -3.86 -18.31
C LYS A 15 10.72 -5.11 -19.03
N GLU A 16 10.85 -5.06 -20.37
CA GLU A 16 11.43 -6.15 -21.14
C GLU A 16 12.87 -6.49 -20.72
N ARG A 17 13.69 -5.45 -20.55
CA ARG A 17 15.07 -5.63 -20.08
C ARG A 17 15.12 -6.23 -18.68
N PHE A 18 14.25 -5.78 -17.78
CA PHE A 18 14.15 -6.34 -16.43
C PHE A 18 13.82 -7.83 -16.49
N TYR A 19 12.78 -8.25 -17.21
CA TYR A 19 12.41 -9.67 -17.30
C TYR A 19 13.50 -10.52 -17.92
N THR A 20 14.22 -10.01 -18.91
CA THR A 20 15.37 -10.71 -19.50
C THR A 20 16.48 -10.95 -18.47
N VAL A 21 16.83 -9.94 -17.68
CA VAL A 21 17.88 -10.03 -16.65
C VAL A 21 17.41 -10.83 -15.43
N ALA A 22 16.13 -10.79 -15.11
CA ALA A 22 15.51 -11.44 -13.94
C ALA A 22 15.34 -12.95 -14.13
N THR A 23 15.32 -13.44 -15.38
CA THR A 23 15.14 -14.86 -15.69
C THR A 23 16.18 -15.72 -14.97
N GLY A 24 15.72 -16.72 -14.22
CA GLY A 24 16.57 -17.63 -13.44
C GLY A 24 17.09 -17.06 -12.10
N LYS A 25 16.73 -15.82 -11.74
CA LYS A 25 17.23 -15.14 -10.53
C LYS A 25 16.16 -14.93 -9.46
N GLN A 26 15.14 -15.79 -9.40
CA GLN A 26 13.98 -15.63 -8.50
C GLN A 26 14.38 -15.51 -7.02
N ALA A 27 15.38 -16.29 -6.58
CA ALA A 27 15.87 -16.20 -5.19
C ALA A 27 16.51 -14.84 -4.88
N LEU A 28 17.31 -14.31 -5.81
CA LEU A 28 17.92 -12.99 -5.66
C LEU A 28 16.86 -11.87 -5.67
N LEU A 29 15.89 -11.95 -6.58
CA LEU A 29 14.79 -10.98 -6.64
C LEU A 29 13.96 -10.98 -5.36
N LYS A 30 13.73 -12.17 -4.78
CA LYS A 30 13.04 -12.28 -3.49
C LYS A 30 13.82 -11.59 -2.37
N LEU A 31 15.13 -11.80 -2.28
CA LEU A 31 15.99 -11.15 -1.29
C LEU A 31 15.99 -9.62 -1.46
N ILE A 32 16.05 -9.13 -2.70
CA ILE A 32 15.97 -7.68 -2.98
C ILE A 32 14.61 -7.14 -2.55
N SER A 33 13.51 -7.81 -2.92
CA SER A 33 12.16 -7.38 -2.52
C SER A 33 11.98 -7.35 -1.00
N GLU A 34 12.50 -8.34 -0.29
CA GLU A 34 12.45 -8.37 1.18
C GLU A 34 13.27 -7.21 1.81
N ALA A 35 14.41 -6.87 1.23
CA ALA A 35 15.22 -5.73 1.70
C ALA A 35 14.56 -4.37 1.41
N GLU A 36 13.85 -4.25 0.29
CA GLU A 36 13.17 -3.02 -0.11
C GLU A 36 11.91 -2.72 0.71
N VAL A 37 11.33 -3.70 1.41
CA VAL A 37 10.10 -3.49 2.21
C VAL A 37 10.29 -2.40 3.26
N ALA A 38 11.41 -2.37 3.96
CA ALA A 38 11.67 -1.37 4.99
C ALA A 38 11.73 0.05 4.41
N GLU A 39 12.38 0.20 3.25
CA GLU A 39 12.46 1.49 2.54
C GLU A 39 11.08 1.94 2.03
N GLN A 40 10.28 1.03 1.47
CA GLN A 40 8.91 1.32 1.03
C GLN A 40 8.03 1.76 2.21
N VAL A 41 8.12 1.08 3.34
CA VAL A 41 7.38 1.41 4.57
C VAL A 41 7.82 2.78 5.10
N TYR A 42 9.13 3.01 5.19
CA TYR A 42 9.68 4.29 5.63
C TYR A 42 9.19 5.44 4.74
N ASN A 43 9.34 5.34 3.42
CA ASN A 43 8.94 6.38 2.49
C ASN A 43 7.44 6.67 2.54
N SER A 44 6.60 5.65 2.66
CA SER A 44 5.14 5.80 2.77
C SER A 44 4.74 6.48 4.07
N ASN A 45 5.33 6.06 5.21
CA ASN A 45 5.04 6.65 6.52
C ASN A 45 5.58 8.09 6.64
N ALA A 46 6.72 8.40 5.98
CA ALA A 46 7.26 9.76 5.95
C ALA A 46 6.30 10.76 5.28
N ILE A 47 5.54 10.34 4.26
CA ILE A 47 4.50 11.16 3.62
C ILE A 47 3.39 11.51 4.62
N GLU A 48 3.09 10.61 5.56
CA GLU A 48 2.09 10.78 6.62
C GLU A 48 2.66 11.43 7.89
N ASN A 49 3.84 12.05 7.81
CA ASN A 49 4.54 12.73 8.91
C ASN A 49 4.98 11.81 10.06
N SER A 50 5.31 10.56 9.80
CA SER A 50 5.97 9.70 10.79
C SER A 50 7.33 10.27 11.19
N THR A 51 7.69 10.09 12.46
CA THR A 51 9.00 10.53 13.00
C THR A 51 10.08 9.46 12.91
N LEU A 52 9.74 8.28 12.38
CA LEU A 52 10.67 7.17 12.21
C LEU A 52 11.76 7.48 11.19
N THR A 53 12.97 7.07 11.48
CA THR A 53 14.05 6.97 10.50
C THR A 53 13.97 5.63 9.75
N LEU A 54 14.71 5.50 8.64
CA LEU A 54 14.81 4.22 7.93
C LEU A 54 15.39 3.11 8.84
N GLU A 55 16.46 3.41 9.60
CA GLU A 55 17.07 2.47 10.54
C GLU A 55 16.08 1.99 11.63
N GLU A 56 15.28 2.92 12.18
CA GLU A 56 14.25 2.58 13.16
C GLU A 56 13.14 1.73 12.54
N THR A 57 12.76 2.02 11.31
CA THR A 57 11.79 1.21 10.56
C THR A 57 12.32 -0.21 10.37
N GLU A 58 13.57 -0.38 9.96
CA GLU A 58 14.23 -1.67 9.85
C GLU A 58 14.26 -2.43 11.19
N LYS A 59 14.67 -1.75 12.28
CA LYS A 59 14.67 -2.33 13.64
C LYS A 59 13.27 -2.81 14.06
N ILE A 60 12.23 -2.02 13.80
CA ILE A 60 10.84 -2.39 14.10
C ILE A 60 10.42 -3.66 13.34
N LEU A 61 10.74 -3.75 12.05
CA LEU A 61 10.37 -4.90 11.22
C LEU A 61 11.15 -6.15 11.60
N LEU A 62 12.40 -6.00 12.01
CA LEU A 62 13.26 -7.08 12.50
C LEU A 62 13.04 -7.41 13.99
N GLN A 63 12.14 -6.69 14.68
CA GLN A 63 11.88 -6.84 16.12
C GLN A 63 13.10 -6.61 17.01
N ILE A 64 13.95 -5.67 16.60
CA ILE A 64 15.14 -5.24 17.36
C ILE A 64 14.74 -4.07 18.27
N ASP A 65 15.34 -3.99 19.44
CA ASP A 65 15.11 -2.91 20.39
C ASP A 65 15.49 -1.54 19.80
N LEU A 66 14.72 -0.53 20.19
CA LEU A 66 14.89 0.83 19.74
C LEU A 66 15.67 1.65 20.77
N ASP A 67 16.52 2.54 20.28
CA ASP A 67 17.39 3.37 21.13
C ASP A 67 16.65 4.57 21.76
N ARG A 68 15.42 4.85 21.37
CA ARG A 68 14.56 5.90 21.90
C ARG A 68 13.11 5.43 22.01
N TYR A 69 12.32 6.18 22.76
CA TYR A 69 10.88 5.97 22.82
C TYR A 69 10.25 6.33 21.45
N ILE A 70 9.47 5.39 20.91
CA ILE A 70 8.64 5.55 19.73
C ILE A 70 7.21 5.19 20.14
N SER A 71 6.23 5.94 19.63
CA SER A 71 4.84 5.67 19.96
C SER A 71 4.38 4.31 19.44
N GLU A 72 3.55 3.61 20.21
CA GLU A 72 2.95 2.34 19.78
C GLU A 72 2.24 2.48 18.43
N ARG A 73 1.62 3.63 18.19
CA ARG A 73 0.95 3.95 16.94
C ARG A 73 1.91 3.88 15.75
N GLU A 74 3.07 4.55 15.81
CA GLU A 74 4.06 4.54 14.73
C GLU A 74 4.63 3.13 14.51
N ILE A 75 4.83 2.37 15.59
CA ILE A 75 5.25 0.96 15.50
C ILE A 75 4.21 0.13 14.75
N PHE A 76 2.92 0.28 15.07
CA PHE A 76 1.87 -0.45 14.37
C PHE A 76 1.68 0.04 12.93
N GLU A 77 1.80 1.33 12.65
CA GLU A 77 1.76 1.88 11.29
C GLU A 77 2.84 1.21 10.42
N ALA A 78 4.09 1.13 10.90
CA ALA A 78 5.17 0.47 10.17
C ALA A 78 4.92 -1.04 9.98
N LYS A 79 4.58 -1.77 11.03
CA LYS A 79 4.31 -3.22 10.96
C LYS A 79 3.12 -3.57 10.07
N ASN A 80 2.05 -2.79 10.17
CA ASN A 80 0.85 -3.02 9.40
C ASN A 80 1.08 -2.74 7.91
N LEU A 81 1.79 -1.66 7.58
CA LEU A 81 2.11 -1.34 6.19
C LEU A 81 3.03 -2.40 5.57
N ALA A 82 4.06 -2.87 6.28
CA ALA A 82 4.90 -3.98 5.82
C ALA A 82 4.08 -5.25 5.52
N ARG A 83 3.09 -5.54 6.38
CA ARG A 83 2.17 -6.67 6.17
C ARG A 83 1.31 -6.49 4.91
N VAL A 84 0.83 -5.27 4.66
CA VAL A 84 0.06 -4.93 3.45
C VAL A 84 0.91 -5.05 2.20
N VAL A 85 2.13 -4.49 2.18
CA VAL A 85 3.07 -4.62 1.06
C VAL A 85 3.30 -6.09 0.74
N SER A 86 3.63 -6.90 1.74
CA SER A 86 3.85 -8.35 1.55
C SER A 86 2.60 -9.10 1.07
N TYR A 87 1.40 -8.66 1.47
CA TYR A 87 0.15 -9.24 0.98
C TYR A 87 -0.06 -8.92 -0.50
N ILE A 88 0.14 -7.66 -0.89
CA ILE A 88 -0.01 -7.20 -2.27
C ILE A 88 0.97 -7.94 -3.18
N ASP A 89 2.24 -8.01 -2.82
CA ASP A 89 3.27 -8.69 -3.61
C ASP A 89 2.92 -10.16 -3.90
N LYS A 90 2.31 -10.83 -2.93
CA LYS A 90 1.93 -12.24 -3.06
C LYS A 90 0.63 -12.48 -3.82
N ARG A 91 -0.27 -11.51 -3.82
CA ARG A 91 -1.66 -11.72 -4.28
C ARG A 91 -2.08 -10.90 -5.49
N ALA A 92 -1.41 -9.78 -5.77
CA ALA A 92 -1.85 -8.83 -6.78
C ALA A 92 -1.97 -9.43 -8.21
N LYS A 93 -1.20 -10.47 -8.52
CA LYS A 93 -1.23 -11.13 -9.84
C LYS A 93 -2.34 -12.17 -9.98
N GLU A 94 -2.87 -12.65 -8.88
CA GLU A 94 -3.79 -13.81 -8.84
C GLU A 94 -5.19 -13.43 -8.35
N GLN A 95 -5.34 -12.24 -7.80
CA GLN A 95 -6.57 -11.81 -7.14
C GLN A 95 -7.13 -10.55 -7.78
N GLU A 96 -8.39 -10.63 -8.18
CA GLU A 96 -9.14 -9.47 -8.64
C GLU A 96 -9.32 -8.46 -7.50
N LEU A 97 -9.29 -7.17 -7.82
CA LEU A 97 -9.53 -6.10 -6.86
C LEU A 97 -11.03 -5.98 -6.60
N THR A 98 -11.45 -6.36 -5.39
CA THR A 98 -12.85 -6.31 -4.93
C THR A 98 -13.01 -5.43 -3.69
N ILE A 99 -14.26 -5.15 -3.32
CA ILE A 99 -14.57 -4.43 -2.07
C ILE A 99 -14.01 -5.19 -0.85
N GLU A 100 -14.13 -6.51 -0.83
CA GLU A 100 -13.63 -7.35 0.26
C GLU A 100 -12.11 -7.26 0.39
N VAL A 101 -11.39 -7.20 -0.72
CA VAL A 101 -9.94 -6.99 -0.73
C VAL A 101 -9.61 -5.63 -0.15
N ILE A 102 -10.29 -4.57 -0.57
CA ILE A 102 -10.07 -3.20 -0.05
C ILE A 102 -10.35 -3.13 1.44
N LEU A 103 -11.46 -3.71 1.91
CA LEU A 103 -11.78 -3.73 3.34
C LEU A 103 -10.78 -4.58 4.15
N SER A 104 -10.25 -5.65 3.57
CA SER A 104 -9.22 -6.49 4.18
C SER A 104 -7.89 -5.73 4.30
N LEU A 105 -7.48 -4.99 3.26
CA LEU A 105 -6.31 -4.11 3.29
C LEU A 105 -6.49 -2.99 4.33
N HIS A 106 -7.66 -2.34 4.36
CA HIS A 106 -7.99 -1.33 5.36
C HIS A 106 -7.92 -1.91 6.78
N LYS A 107 -8.44 -3.12 7.00
CA LYS A 107 -8.33 -3.80 8.30
C LYS A 107 -6.88 -4.03 8.68
N MET A 108 -6.05 -4.53 7.77
CA MET A 108 -4.63 -4.75 8.05
C MET A 108 -3.89 -3.46 8.39
N LEU A 109 -4.16 -2.36 7.66
CA LEU A 109 -3.46 -1.09 7.84
C LEU A 109 -3.71 -0.46 9.22
N ILE A 110 -4.94 -0.51 9.73
CA ILE A 110 -5.32 0.23 10.93
C ILE A 110 -5.62 -0.65 12.16
N SER A 111 -5.36 -1.97 12.08
CA SER A 111 -5.43 -2.87 13.25
C SER A 111 -4.47 -2.41 14.35
N ASN A 112 -4.93 -2.47 15.60
CA ASN A 112 -4.22 -1.96 16.79
C ASN A 112 -3.98 -0.44 16.81
N ILE A 113 -4.53 0.30 15.84
CA ILE A 113 -4.51 1.76 15.81
C ILE A 113 -5.93 2.31 16.01
N ARG A 114 -6.88 1.81 15.23
CA ARG A 114 -8.29 2.17 15.27
C ARG A 114 -9.16 0.96 14.90
N ASP A 115 -9.22 -0.01 15.77
CA ASP A 115 -9.98 -1.26 15.54
C ASP A 115 -11.49 -1.02 15.38
N ASP A 116 -12.01 0.08 15.93
CA ASP A 116 -13.42 0.47 15.83
C ASP A 116 -13.88 0.77 14.38
N ILE A 117 -12.96 1.15 13.49
CA ILE A 117 -13.23 1.44 12.09
C ILE A 117 -12.54 0.48 11.11
N ALA A 118 -11.70 -0.42 11.61
CA ALA A 118 -10.90 -1.33 10.80
C ALA A 118 -11.76 -2.26 9.93
N GLY A 119 -11.53 -2.24 8.62
CA GLY A 119 -12.15 -3.17 7.67
C GLY A 119 -13.65 -2.95 7.45
N ARG A 120 -14.17 -1.76 7.70
CA ARG A 120 -15.57 -1.43 7.44
C ARG A 120 -15.74 -0.09 6.75
N PHE A 121 -16.85 0.09 6.10
CA PHE A 121 -17.27 1.40 5.64
C PHE A 121 -17.70 2.30 6.78
N ARG A 122 -17.66 3.59 6.53
CA ARG A 122 -18.18 4.63 7.42
C ARG A 122 -19.69 4.47 7.63
N LYS A 123 -20.15 4.68 8.85
CA LYS A 123 -21.59 4.76 9.17
C LYS A 123 -22.18 6.06 8.60
N ASP A 124 -23.48 6.12 8.47
CA ASP A 124 -24.20 7.25 7.88
C ASP A 124 -23.90 8.63 8.50
N ASN A 125 -23.46 8.64 9.76
CA ASN A 125 -23.12 9.85 10.52
C ASN A 125 -21.59 10.09 10.64
N GLU A 126 -20.76 9.25 10.02
CA GLU A 126 -19.30 9.37 10.08
C GLU A 126 -18.77 10.13 8.85
N PHE A 127 -18.77 11.44 8.94
CA PHE A 127 -18.22 12.31 7.89
C PHE A 127 -16.71 12.48 8.06
N VAL A 128 -15.98 12.54 6.93
CA VAL A 128 -14.53 12.74 6.90
C VAL A 128 -14.20 14.01 6.15
N ARG A 129 -13.31 14.80 6.75
CA ARG A 129 -12.75 16.01 6.15
C ARG A 129 -11.22 15.92 6.19
N VAL A 130 -10.58 16.20 5.07
CA VAL A 130 -9.12 16.26 4.95
C VAL A 130 -8.75 17.66 4.45
N GLY A 131 -8.25 18.51 5.33
CA GLY A 131 -8.01 19.91 5.02
C GLY A 131 -9.30 20.64 4.62
N SER A 132 -9.33 21.22 3.42
CA SER A 132 -10.52 21.86 2.82
C SER A 132 -11.46 20.88 2.10
N HIS A 133 -11.00 19.64 1.85
CA HIS A 133 -11.79 18.65 1.12
C HIS A 133 -12.75 17.90 2.05
N ILE A 134 -14.02 17.80 1.63
CA ILE A 134 -15.03 16.97 2.30
C ILE A 134 -15.19 15.69 1.47
N ALA A 135 -14.96 14.56 2.09
CA ALA A 135 -15.15 13.26 1.45
C ALA A 135 -16.64 13.03 1.08
N PRO A 136 -16.93 12.18 0.09
CA PRO A 136 -18.30 11.85 -0.30
C PRO A 136 -19.18 11.45 0.89
N ASN A 137 -20.49 11.64 0.78
CA ASN A 137 -21.43 11.20 1.79
C ASN A 137 -21.25 9.68 2.05
N PRO A 138 -21.23 9.23 3.30
CA PRO A 138 -21.08 7.79 3.62
C PRO A 138 -22.00 6.87 2.82
N LYS A 139 -23.25 7.28 2.59
CA LYS A 139 -24.24 6.51 1.80
C LYS A 139 -23.87 6.32 0.34
N GLU A 140 -23.03 7.19 -0.21
CA GLU A 140 -22.61 7.12 -1.61
C GLU A 140 -21.31 6.32 -1.81
N VAL A 141 -20.57 6.05 -0.73
CA VAL A 141 -19.21 5.48 -0.83
C VAL A 141 -19.21 4.13 -1.50
N VAL A 142 -20.12 3.22 -1.10
CA VAL A 142 -20.18 1.86 -1.65
C VAL A 142 -20.46 1.90 -3.15
N GLY A 143 -21.51 2.60 -3.58
CA GLY A 143 -21.87 2.66 -5.01
C GLY A 143 -20.80 3.36 -5.88
N ARG A 144 -20.09 4.37 -5.33
CA ARG A 144 -18.97 5.01 -6.05
C ARG A 144 -17.79 4.05 -6.18
N LEU A 145 -17.52 3.27 -5.13
CA LEU A 145 -16.43 2.28 -5.14
C LEU A 145 -16.73 1.12 -6.10
N GLU A 146 -17.96 0.60 -6.10
CA GLU A 146 -18.41 -0.44 -7.04
C GLU A 146 -18.21 0.01 -8.50
N LYS A 147 -18.64 1.25 -8.81
CA LYS A 147 -18.45 1.80 -10.15
C LYS A 147 -16.96 1.90 -10.51
N MET A 148 -16.13 2.42 -9.62
CA MET A 148 -14.69 2.55 -9.83
C MET A 148 -14.03 1.18 -10.06
N LEU A 149 -14.41 0.17 -9.27
CA LEU A 149 -13.88 -1.19 -9.41
C LEU A 149 -14.32 -1.85 -10.72
N ALA A 150 -15.57 -1.64 -11.13
CA ALA A 150 -16.05 -2.14 -12.40
C ALA A 150 -15.28 -1.53 -13.59
N GLU A 151 -15.02 -0.21 -13.56
CA GLU A 151 -14.21 0.47 -14.56
C GLU A 151 -12.75 -0.01 -14.54
N TYR A 152 -12.17 -0.18 -13.35
CA TYR A 152 -10.80 -0.67 -13.18
C TYR A 152 -10.65 -2.10 -13.72
N ASN A 153 -11.48 -3.03 -13.27
CA ASN A 153 -11.39 -4.44 -13.66
C ASN A 153 -11.76 -4.69 -15.15
N ALA A 154 -12.49 -3.77 -15.79
CA ALA A 154 -12.74 -3.81 -17.23
C ALA A 154 -11.56 -3.32 -18.08
N THR A 155 -10.55 -2.70 -17.47
CA THR A 155 -9.39 -2.14 -18.17
C THR A 155 -8.24 -3.17 -18.11
N SER A 156 -7.58 -3.42 -19.26
CA SER A 156 -6.36 -4.23 -19.28
C SER A 156 -5.22 -3.48 -18.59
N HIS A 157 -4.62 -4.09 -17.58
CA HIS A 157 -3.49 -3.56 -16.81
C HIS A 157 -2.19 -4.30 -17.19
N GLU A 158 -1.86 -4.29 -18.51
CA GLU A 158 -0.60 -4.86 -19.00
C GLU A 158 0.62 -3.95 -18.77
#